data_6457edd2792d267e7206b6b95b891252
#
_entry.id   6457edd2792d267e7206b6b95b891252
#
_cell.length_a   1.000
_cell.length_b   1.000
_cell.length_c   1.000
_cell.angle_alpha   90.00
_cell.angle_beta   90.00
_cell.angle_gamma   90.00
#
_symmetry.space_group_name_H-M   'P 1'
#
loop_
_entity.id
_entity.type
_entity.pdbx_description
1 polymer ?
#
loop_
_entity_poly.entity_id
_entity_poly.type
_entity_poly.pdbx_seq_one_letter_code
_entity_poly.pdbx_strand_id
1 'polypeptide(L)'
;MAVRQTGVAMLASASVQECMDLSWVAHLSAIEGSLPFVHFFDGFRTSDEICTIEDVPPEAVAPLVDWGAVQAFRDQALEPQHPRIRGTAQNPDIYFQNREAANPRYDRLPAIVQGYMDGLAKVCGRQYHLFDYVGAPDAEHVVVTLASSCDVVEAAVRSLAAQGRKVGLVKVRLYRPFSAEHLMDAIPATAKVVCALDRTKEPGSQGEPLFLDVCSAVQESGRAIAVLGGRYGLSSKDFTPSMAAAVFDNMAADQPKRRFTVGIDDDVTHLSLPKGPALSTLPDTVRQYVFYGFGSDGTVGASKQAAKIAGEAKGLFAQEYSWFDSKKSGGLTISYLRLADGPVRAPWLIEDADYVACNKSVYVKRGYRMADKRSEEHTSELQSHVNL
;
A
#
# COMPACT_ATOMS: atom_id res chain seq x y z
N MET A 1 3.51 10.38 -6.09
CA MET A 1 4.97 10.59 -6.29
C MET A 1 5.32 11.92 -6.98
N ALA A 2 4.54 12.41 -7.96
CA ALA A 2 4.85 13.69 -8.65
C ALA A 2 5.00 14.90 -7.71
N VAL A 3 4.22 14.98 -6.63
CA VAL A 3 4.25 16.10 -5.67
C VAL A 3 5.31 16.00 -4.58
N ARG A 4 6.15 14.97 -4.57
CA ARG A 4 7.13 14.73 -3.49
C ARG A 4 8.16 15.86 -3.28
N GLN A 5 8.36 16.69 -4.30
CA GLN A 5 9.34 17.80 -4.27
C GLN A 5 8.69 19.15 -3.97
N THR A 6 7.39 19.21 -3.70
CA THR A 6 6.68 20.47 -3.47
C THR A 6 6.78 20.97 -2.03
N GLY A 7 7.26 20.13 -1.10
CA GLY A 7 7.32 20.45 0.33
C GLY A 7 6.08 20.03 1.12
N VAL A 8 5.08 19.39 0.49
CA VAL A 8 3.97 18.78 1.23
C VAL A 8 4.44 17.56 2.01
N ALA A 9 3.97 17.39 3.22
CA ALA A 9 4.19 16.14 3.96
C ALA A 9 3.38 15.02 3.32
N MET A 10 3.92 13.80 3.30
CA MET A 10 3.29 12.68 2.62
C MET A 10 3.22 11.46 3.54
N LEU A 11 2.00 11.02 3.83
CA LEU A 11 1.71 9.86 4.66
C LEU A 11 1.04 8.77 3.82
N ALA A 12 1.60 7.57 3.79
CA ALA A 12 1.10 6.43 3.01
C ALA A 12 0.32 5.46 3.87
N SER A 13 -0.78 4.91 3.34
CA SER A 13 -1.53 3.81 3.96
C SER A 13 -1.51 2.58 3.07
N ALA A 14 -1.38 1.40 3.68
CA ALA A 14 -1.29 0.11 2.99
C ALA A 14 -2.66 -0.54 2.75
N SER A 15 -3.63 -0.28 3.61
CA SER A 15 -4.95 -0.92 3.61
C SER A 15 -6.06 0.09 3.89
N VAL A 16 -7.31 -0.32 3.71
CA VAL A 16 -8.49 0.51 4.05
C VAL A 16 -8.53 0.80 5.55
N GLN A 17 -8.13 -0.15 6.42
CA GLN A 17 -8.00 0.09 7.86
C GLN A 17 -6.96 1.19 8.15
N GLU A 18 -5.79 1.11 7.52
CA GLU A 18 -4.78 2.16 7.67
C GLU A 18 -5.23 3.51 7.11
N CYS A 19 -6.04 3.52 6.02
CA CYS A 19 -6.62 4.76 5.51
C CYS A 19 -7.52 5.43 6.54
N MET A 20 -8.35 4.67 7.25
CA MET A 20 -9.19 5.19 8.32
C MET A 20 -8.34 5.72 9.47
N ASP A 21 -7.44 4.93 9.99
CA ASP A 21 -6.63 5.26 11.16
C ASP A 21 -5.67 6.43 10.91
N LEU A 22 -4.90 6.37 9.85
CA LEU A 22 -3.88 7.37 9.55
C LEU A 22 -4.46 8.70 9.01
N SER A 23 -5.75 8.74 8.65
CA SER A 23 -6.41 10.01 8.33
C SER A 23 -6.42 10.94 9.55
N TRP A 24 -6.69 10.42 10.74
CA TRP A 24 -6.61 11.18 11.98
C TRP A 24 -5.20 11.71 12.23
N VAL A 25 -4.20 10.82 12.08
CA VAL A 25 -2.79 11.21 12.25
C VAL A 25 -2.40 12.32 11.27
N ALA A 26 -2.78 12.21 9.99
CA ALA A 26 -2.47 13.22 8.99
C ALA A 26 -3.07 14.59 9.32
N HIS A 27 -4.35 14.64 9.73
CA HIS A 27 -5.04 15.89 10.09
C HIS A 27 -4.43 16.56 11.31
N LEU A 28 -4.24 15.81 12.40
CA LEU A 28 -3.68 16.34 13.64
C LEU A 28 -2.23 16.82 13.43
N SER A 29 -1.43 16.03 12.72
CA SER A 29 -0.03 16.39 12.40
C SER A 29 0.06 17.61 11.48
N ALA A 30 -0.90 17.81 10.56
CA ALA A 30 -0.92 18.98 9.69
C ALA A 30 -1.14 20.27 10.49
N ILE A 31 -2.00 20.23 11.49
CA ILE A 31 -2.31 21.38 12.36
C ILE A 31 -1.09 21.71 13.24
N GLU A 32 -0.58 20.74 14.01
CA GLU A 32 0.53 20.96 14.93
C GLU A 32 1.84 21.26 14.19
N GLY A 33 2.14 20.51 13.11
CA GLY A 33 3.32 20.72 12.30
C GLY A 33 3.29 21.96 11.44
N SER A 34 2.11 22.61 11.28
CA SER A 34 1.90 23.75 10.37
C SER A 34 2.41 23.47 8.94
N LEU A 35 2.19 22.25 8.45
CA LEU A 35 2.55 21.80 7.11
C LEU A 35 1.35 21.12 6.44
N PRO A 36 1.14 21.35 5.14
CA PRO A 36 0.11 20.61 4.41
C PRO A 36 0.49 19.13 4.26
N PHE A 37 -0.51 18.27 4.35
CA PHE A 37 -0.35 16.82 4.16
C PHE A 37 -1.05 16.33 2.90
N VAL A 38 -0.42 15.37 2.25
CA VAL A 38 -1.05 14.42 1.32
C VAL A 38 -1.05 13.05 1.99
N HIS A 39 -2.19 12.65 2.50
CA HIS A 39 -2.44 11.28 2.88
C HIS A 39 -2.83 10.50 1.61
N PHE A 40 -2.08 9.45 1.28
CA PHE A 40 -2.25 8.75 0.01
C PHE A 40 -2.19 7.23 0.15
N PHE A 41 -2.85 6.58 -0.77
CA PHE A 41 -2.93 5.12 -0.89
C PHE A 41 -3.06 4.74 -2.36
N ASP A 42 -2.98 3.44 -2.67
CA ASP A 42 -3.04 2.98 -4.05
C ASP A 42 -4.43 3.12 -4.66
N GLY A 43 -4.51 3.76 -5.81
CA GLY A 43 -5.69 3.75 -6.65
C GLY A 43 -6.02 2.34 -7.12
N PHE A 44 -7.30 2.05 -7.26
CA PHE A 44 -7.91 0.74 -7.56
C PHE A 44 -7.71 -0.31 -6.46
N ARG A 45 -6.48 -0.59 -6.02
CA ARG A 45 -6.22 -1.66 -5.03
C ARG A 45 -6.74 -1.35 -3.66
N THR A 46 -6.56 -0.13 -3.17
CA THR A 46 -7.07 0.30 -1.87
C THR A 46 -8.32 1.17 -2.03
N SER A 47 -8.37 2.04 -3.06
CA SER A 47 -9.49 2.97 -3.24
C SER A 47 -10.82 2.29 -3.61
N ASP A 48 -10.77 1.15 -4.30
CA ASP A 48 -11.96 0.45 -4.79
C ASP A 48 -12.27 -0.81 -3.96
N GLU A 49 -11.42 -1.12 -2.97
CA GLU A 49 -11.62 -2.24 -2.07
C GLU A 49 -12.73 -1.93 -1.05
N ILE A 50 -13.59 -2.89 -0.84
CA ILE A 50 -14.55 -2.90 0.27
C ILE A 50 -14.08 -3.96 1.25
N CYS A 51 -13.84 -3.57 2.50
CA CYS A 51 -13.49 -4.52 3.53
C CYS A 51 -14.13 -4.18 4.89
N THR A 52 -14.19 -5.16 5.75
CA THR A 52 -14.57 -4.96 7.15
C THR A 52 -13.42 -4.28 7.87
N ILE A 53 -13.67 -3.13 8.50
CA ILE A 53 -12.72 -2.38 9.32
C ILE A 53 -13.27 -2.17 10.73
N GLU A 54 -12.39 -1.88 11.65
CA GLU A 54 -12.74 -1.40 13.00
C GLU A 54 -12.72 0.13 12.98
N ASP A 55 -13.86 0.74 13.23
CA ASP A 55 -14.02 2.19 13.25
C ASP A 55 -13.39 2.81 14.51
N VAL A 56 -12.88 4.02 14.37
CA VAL A 56 -12.42 4.86 15.47
C VAL A 56 -13.30 6.11 15.53
N PRO A 57 -14.25 6.16 16.47
CA PRO A 57 -15.21 7.25 16.53
C PRO A 57 -14.52 8.58 16.89
N PRO A 58 -15.01 9.72 16.36
CA PRO A 58 -14.43 11.04 16.59
C PRO A 58 -14.27 11.40 18.08
N GLU A 59 -15.18 10.95 18.93
CA GLU A 59 -15.17 11.20 20.37
C GLU A 59 -13.96 10.57 21.05
N ALA A 60 -13.49 9.42 20.55
CA ALA A 60 -12.31 8.76 21.07
C ALA A 60 -10.99 9.46 20.64
N VAL A 61 -11.01 10.16 19.51
CA VAL A 61 -9.85 10.92 19.00
C VAL A 61 -9.82 12.35 19.56
N ALA A 62 -10.95 12.92 19.93
CA ALA A 62 -11.05 14.29 20.42
C ALA A 62 -10.04 14.65 21.53
N PRO A 63 -9.69 13.76 22.50
CA PRO A 63 -8.66 14.06 23.50
C PRO A 63 -7.24 14.21 22.93
N LEU A 64 -6.97 13.75 21.71
CA LEU A 64 -5.66 13.88 21.06
C LEU A 64 -5.47 15.25 20.40
N VAL A 65 -6.53 16.05 20.28
CA VAL A 65 -6.48 17.35 19.60
C VAL A 65 -5.69 18.34 20.45
N ASP A 66 -4.59 18.88 19.91
CA ASP A 66 -3.90 20.03 20.48
C ASP A 66 -4.66 21.31 20.12
N TRP A 67 -5.52 21.77 21.04
CA TRP A 67 -6.29 22.99 20.88
C TRP A 67 -5.43 24.25 20.86
N GLY A 68 -4.23 24.22 21.45
CA GLY A 68 -3.25 25.30 21.35
C GLY A 68 -2.73 25.45 19.93
N ALA A 69 -2.39 24.32 19.28
CA ALA A 69 -1.99 24.30 17.87
C ALA A 69 -3.13 24.72 16.94
N VAL A 70 -4.38 24.31 17.23
CA VAL A 70 -5.56 24.78 16.49
C VAL A 70 -5.71 26.30 16.58
N GLN A 71 -5.56 26.86 17.78
CA GLN A 71 -5.65 28.32 17.97
C GLN A 71 -4.50 29.03 17.26
N ALA A 72 -3.26 28.55 17.40
CA ALA A 72 -2.10 29.10 16.70
C ALA A 72 -2.26 29.07 15.17
N PHE A 73 -2.88 28.02 14.64
CA PHE A 73 -3.23 27.94 13.21
C PHE A 73 -4.27 28.99 12.81
N ARG A 74 -5.33 29.19 13.64
CA ARG A 74 -6.38 30.19 13.40
C ARG A 74 -5.83 31.61 13.46
N ASP A 75 -4.93 31.91 14.40
CA ASP A 75 -4.27 33.19 14.55
C ASP A 75 -3.42 33.62 13.35
N GLN A 76 -3.11 32.63 12.47
CA GLN A 76 -2.43 32.88 11.21
C GLN A 76 -3.39 33.16 10.04
N ALA A 77 -4.69 33.13 10.25
CA ALA A 77 -5.66 33.42 9.21
C ALA A 77 -5.50 34.90 8.71
N LEU A 78 -5.90 35.11 7.45
CA LEU A 78 -5.93 36.44 6.87
C LEU A 78 -7.13 37.20 7.48
N GLU A 79 -6.86 38.21 8.33
CA GLU A 79 -7.89 39.02 8.89
C GLU A 79 -7.49 40.50 8.86
N PRO A 80 -8.47 41.46 8.65
CA PRO A 80 -8.16 42.89 8.52
C PRO A 80 -7.57 43.52 9.77
N GLN A 81 -7.91 43.02 10.98
CA GLN A 81 -7.44 43.57 12.24
C GLN A 81 -6.01 43.21 12.58
N HIS A 82 -5.54 42.08 12.03
CA HIS A 82 -4.17 41.60 12.18
C HIS A 82 -3.57 41.22 10.79
N PRO A 83 -3.36 42.24 9.92
CA PRO A 83 -3.00 41.98 8.53
C PRO A 83 -1.62 41.33 8.45
N ARG A 84 -1.53 40.31 7.60
CA ARG A 84 -0.27 39.63 7.28
C ARG A 84 -0.04 39.60 5.78
N ILE A 85 1.16 39.94 5.35
CA ILE A 85 1.53 39.88 3.95
C ILE A 85 1.97 38.45 3.61
N ARG A 86 1.36 37.89 2.57
CA ARG A 86 1.68 36.55 2.03
C ARG A 86 1.74 36.61 0.51
N GLY A 87 2.56 35.76 -0.08
CA GLY A 87 2.60 35.60 -1.54
C GLY A 87 3.20 36.79 -2.29
N THR A 88 4.12 37.53 -1.69
CA THR A 88 4.90 38.55 -2.38
C THR A 88 6.01 37.94 -3.21
N ALA A 89 6.45 38.65 -4.26
CA ALA A 89 7.69 38.31 -4.95
C ALA A 89 8.87 38.43 -3.97
N GLN A 90 9.72 37.41 -3.96
CA GLN A 90 10.92 37.38 -3.13
C GLN A 90 12.14 37.46 -4.02
N ASN A 91 12.97 38.44 -3.80
CA ASN A 91 14.20 38.65 -4.55
C ASN A 91 15.31 37.69 -4.06
N PRO A 92 16.41 37.56 -4.83
CA PRO A 92 17.51 36.65 -4.50
C PRO A 92 18.12 36.88 -3.09
N ASP A 93 18.03 38.07 -2.54
CA ASP A 93 18.55 38.45 -1.24
C ASP A 93 17.78 37.84 -0.05
N ILE A 94 16.48 37.46 -0.27
CA ILE A 94 15.63 36.94 0.82
C ILE A 94 15.04 35.55 0.53
N TYR A 95 14.89 35.16 -0.73
CA TYR A 95 14.18 33.92 -1.09
C TYR A 95 14.87 32.67 -0.53
N PHE A 96 16.18 32.54 -0.74
CA PHE A 96 16.94 31.40 -0.25
C PHE A 96 16.87 31.26 1.27
N GLN A 97 17.09 32.36 1.98
CA GLN A 97 16.99 32.37 3.44
C GLN A 97 15.58 32.00 3.95
N ASN A 98 14.54 32.46 3.30
CA ASN A 98 13.17 32.07 3.64
C ASN A 98 12.89 30.59 3.39
N ARG A 99 13.49 30.00 2.37
CA ARG A 99 13.38 28.55 2.12
C ARG A 99 14.07 27.74 3.22
N GLU A 100 15.27 28.13 3.62
CA GLU A 100 16.03 27.49 4.72
C GLU A 100 15.30 27.66 6.08
N ALA A 101 14.68 28.79 6.34
CA ALA A 101 13.91 29.02 7.56
C ALA A 101 12.71 28.05 7.76
N ALA A 102 12.34 27.29 6.74
CA ALA A 102 11.31 26.26 6.86
C ALA A 102 11.84 24.92 7.43
N ASN A 103 13.14 24.67 7.38
CA ASN A 103 13.76 23.38 7.77
C ASN A 103 13.31 22.91 9.18
N PRO A 104 13.29 23.75 10.24
CA PRO A 104 12.89 23.30 11.58
C PRO A 104 11.46 22.74 11.66
N ARG A 105 10.57 23.06 10.70
CA ARG A 105 9.24 22.46 10.64
C ARG A 105 9.30 21.01 10.17
N TYR A 106 10.15 20.76 9.16
CA TYR A 106 10.37 19.40 8.64
C TYR A 106 11.12 18.52 9.66
N ASP A 107 12.09 19.09 10.37
CA ASP A 107 12.87 18.36 11.38
C ASP A 107 12.02 17.87 12.55
N ARG A 108 11.01 18.66 12.96
CA ARG A 108 10.09 18.28 14.06
C ARG A 108 8.99 17.31 13.63
N LEU A 109 8.65 17.29 12.33
CA LEU A 109 7.46 16.58 11.87
C LEU A 109 7.47 15.07 12.14
N PRO A 110 8.59 14.33 11.99
CA PRO A 110 8.64 12.91 12.33
C PRO A 110 8.19 12.61 13.76
N ALA A 111 8.66 13.38 14.74
CA ALA A 111 8.28 13.22 16.14
C ALA A 111 6.80 13.54 16.39
N ILE A 112 6.27 14.57 15.74
CA ILE A 112 4.83 14.93 15.82
C ILE A 112 3.98 13.78 15.26
N VAL A 113 4.31 13.27 14.08
CA VAL A 113 3.57 12.17 13.43
C VAL A 113 3.62 10.91 14.30
N GLN A 114 4.79 10.55 14.82
CA GLN A 114 4.91 9.39 15.70
C GLN A 114 4.12 9.57 17.00
N GLY A 115 4.14 10.77 17.58
CA GLY A 115 3.34 11.07 18.78
C GLY A 115 1.84 10.87 18.57
N TYR A 116 1.30 11.25 17.40
CA TYR A 116 -0.11 10.98 17.06
C TYR A 116 -0.37 9.51 16.74
N MET A 117 0.57 8.78 16.13
CA MET A 117 0.46 7.33 15.96
C MET A 117 0.40 6.62 17.31
N ASP A 118 1.24 7.00 18.27
CA ASP A 118 1.26 6.45 19.62
C ASP A 118 -0.01 6.83 20.43
N GLY A 119 -0.51 8.04 20.22
CA GLY A 119 -1.78 8.49 20.77
C GLY A 119 -2.94 7.66 20.25
N LEU A 120 -3.00 7.44 18.94
CA LEU A 120 -4.03 6.63 18.30
C LEU A 120 -3.96 5.17 18.74
N ALA A 121 -2.77 4.61 18.94
CA ALA A 121 -2.60 3.24 19.44
C ALA A 121 -3.24 3.04 20.83
N LYS A 122 -3.20 4.05 21.70
CA LYS A 122 -3.87 4.02 23.00
C LYS A 122 -5.40 4.02 22.88
N VAL A 123 -5.93 4.56 21.78
CA VAL A 123 -7.37 4.64 21.50
C VAL A 123 -7.90 3.35 20.90
N CYS A 124 -7.21 2.80 19.89
CA CYS A 124 -7.72 1.68 19.09
C CYS A 124 -6.90 0.38 19.21
N GLY A 125 -5.80 0.38 19.96
CA GLY A 125 -4.92 -0.80 20.13
C GLY A 125 -4.03 -1.13 18.93
N ARG A 126 -4.13 -0.37 17.82
CA ARG A 126 -3.32 -0.59 16.62
C ARG A 126 -2.13 0.37 16.61
N GLN A 127 -0.93 -0.20 16.78
CA GLN A 127 0.32 0.56 16.77
C GLN A 127 0.83 0.75 15.35
N TYR A 128 1.23 1.98 15.02
CA TYR A 128 1.89 2.36 13.78
C TYR A 128 3.17 3.11 14.07
N HIS A 129 4.17 2.94 13.20
CA HIS A 129 5.41 3.70 13.23
C HIS A 129 5.67 4.35 11.88
N LEU A 130 6.55 5.35 11.84
CA LEU A 130 6.97 6.01 10.59
C LEU A 130 7.51 5.00 9.59
N PHE A 131 8.25 4.01 10.12
CA PHE A 131 8.77 2.83 9.41
C PHE A 131 8.55 1.61 10.30
N ASP A 132 7.78 0.64 9.83
CA ASP A 132 7.52 -0.61 10.56
C ASP A 132 8.31 -1.77 9.95
N TYR A 133 9.03 -2.48 10.81
CA TYR A 133 9.73 -3.69 10.41
C TYR A 133 8.89 -4.95 10.67
N VAL A 134 8.90 -5.87 9.70
CA VAL A 134 8.31 -7.20 9.82
C VAL A 134 9.27 -8.22 9.21
N GLY A 135 9.56 -9.30 9.93
CA GLY A 135 10.38 -10.39 9.39
C GLY A 135 11.32 -11.01 10.42
N ALA A 136 12.34 -11.72 9.95
CA ALA A 136 13.35 -12.32 10.82
C ALA A 136 14.18 -11.23 11.53
N PRO A 137 14.42 -11.34 12.84
CA PRO A 137 15.18 -10.31 13.58
C PRO A 137 16.64 -10.20 13.10
N ASP A 138 17.15 -11.24 12.45
CA ASP A 138 18.48 -11.32 11.86
C ASP A 138 18.42 -11.32 10.31
N ALA A 139 17.44 -10.64 9.73
CA ALA A 139 17.29 -10.61 8.28
C ALA A 139 18.53 -10.05 7.57
N GLU A 140 18.94 -10.74 6.51
CA GLU A 140 20.04 -10.34 5.64
C GLU A 140 19.52 -9.62 4.38
N HIS A 141 18.26 -9.90 3.98
CA HIS A 141 17.60 -9.32 2.82
C HIS A 141 16.32 -8.60 3.27
N VAL A 142 16.27 -7.29 3.06
CA VAL A 142 15.16 -6.46 3.50
C VAL A 142 14.55 -5.70 2.33
N VAL A 143 13.26 -5.88 2.10
CA VAL A 143 12.50 -5.08 1.14
C VAL A 143 11.98 -3.83 1.84
N VAL A 144 12.08 -2.68 1.19
CA VAL A 144 11.48 -1.41 1.61
C VAL A 144 10.42 -1.03 0.60
N THR A 145 9.18 -0.85 1.04
CA THR A 145 8.08 -0.47 0.15
C THR A 145 7.01 0.32 0.89
N LEU A 146 6.01 0.82 0.17
CA LEU A 146 4.92 1.63 0.73
C LEU A 146 3.57 1.26 0.10
N ALA A 147 2.48 1.67 0.74
CA ALA A 147 1.11 1.44 0.30
C ALA A 147 0.75 -0.05 0.20
N SER A 148 -0.13 -0.47 -0.71
CA SER A 148 -0.71 -1.82 -0.75
C SER A 148 0.32 -2.96 -0.93
N SER A 149 1.48 -2.69 -1.50
CA SER A 149 2.54 -3.70 -1.60
C SER A 149 3.11 -4.12 -0.24
N CYS A 150 2.92 -3.32 0.81
CA CYS A 150 3.33 -3.71 2.16
C CYS A 150 2.66 -5.01 2.59
N ASP A 151 1.35 -5.16 2.37
CA ASP A 151 0.63 -6.38 2.74
C ASP A 151 1.00 -7.57 1.86
N VAL A 152 1.28 -7.34 0.57
CA VAL A 152 1.77 -8.39 -0.34
C VAL A 152 3.14 -8.92 0.09
N VAL A 153 4.08 -8.00 0.36
CA VAL A 153 5.45 -8.37 0.77
C VAL A 153 5.45 -8.96 2.17
N GLU A 154 4.60 -8.46 3.09
CA GLU A 154 4.46 -9.06 4.42
C GLU A 154 3.99 -10.51 4.34
N ALA A 155 3.00 -10.81 3.51
CA ALA A 155 2.52 -12.17 3.31
C ALA A 155 3.65 -13.09 2.82
N ALA A 156 4.45 -12.62 1.86
CA ALA A 156 5.62 -13.37 1.38
C ALA A 156 6.69 -13.53 2.48
N VAL A 157 7.02 -12.47 3.20
CA VAL A 157 8.03 -12.49 4.28
C VAL A 157 7.63 -13.48 5.37
N ARG A 158 6.37 -13.46 5.83
CA ARG A 158 5.89 -14.40 6.85
C ARG A 158 6.03 -15.87 6.40
N SER A 159 5.68 -16.16 5.14
CA SER A 159 5.83 -17.50 4.57
C SER A 159 7.30 -17.92 4.42
N LEU A 160 8.15 -17.03 3.91
CA LEU A 160 9.57 -17.32 3.70
C LEU A 160 10.36 -17.41 5.02
N ALA A 161 10.04 -16.56 5.99
CA ALA A 161 10.65 -16.62 7.32
C ALA A 161 10.27 -17.89 8.07
N ALA A 162 9.02 -18.37 7.94
CA ALA A 162 8.60 -19.67 8.49
C ALA A 162 9.38 -20.86 7.87
N GLN A 163 9.93 -20.69 6.68
CA GLN A 163 10.83 -21.64 6.02
C GLN A 163 12.31 -21.47 6.42
N GLY A 164 12.60 -20.56 7.39
CA GLY A 164 13.95 -20.30 7.89
C GLY A 164 14.75 -19.30 7.04
N ARG A 165 14.14 -18.60 6.07
CA ARG A 165 14.84 -17.58 5.28
C ARG A 165 15.00 -16.29 6.11
N LYS A 166 16.16 -15.67 6.03
CA LYS A 166 16.51 -14.42 6.72
C LYS A 166 16.05 -13.21 5.90
N VAL A 167 14.75 -13.02 5.85
CA VAL A 167 14.08 -11.98 5.07
C VAL A 167 13.25 -11.05 5.94
N GLY A 168 13.14 -9.80 5.51
CA GLY A 168 12.36 -8.78 6.20
C GLY A 168 11.77 -7.75 5.27
N LEU A 169 10.85 -6.98 5.81
CA LEU A 169 10.14 -5.87 5.18
C LEU A 169 10.21 -4.65 6.07
N VAL A 170 10.51 -3.49 5.50
CA VAL A 170 10.23 -2.18 6.11
C VAL A 170 9.07 -1.54 5.36
N LYS A 171 7.98 -1.26 6.07
CA LYS A 171 6.82 -0.53 5.58
C LYS A 171 7.04 0.96 5.79
N VAL A 172 7.04 1.75 4.74
CA VAL A 172 7.19 3.21 4.81
C VAL A 172 5.82 3.85 4.94
N ARG A 173 5.57 4.58 6.05
CA ARG A 173 4.35 5.39 6.21
C ARG A 173 4.63 6.87 6.04
N LEU A 174 5.55 7.45 6.78
CA LEU A 174 5.93 8.84 6.54
C LEU A 174 6.97 8.90 5.41
N TYR A 175 6.49 9.23 4.21
CA TYR A 175 7.34 9.31 3.03
C TYR A 175 7.99 10.68 2.85
N ARG A 176 7.35 11.77 3.34
CA ARG A 176 7.92 13.12 3.41
C ARG A 176 7.49 13.83 4.71
N PRO A 177 8.44 14.42 5.44
CA PRO A 177 9.89 14.32 5.23
C PRO A 177 10.39 12.88 5.35
N PHE A 178 11.41 12.53 4.57
CA PHE A 178 12.00 11.18 4.64
C PHE A 178 13.08 11.16 5.72
N SER A 179 12.85 10.41 6.78
CA SER A 179 13.81 10.29 7.88
C SER A 179 14.76 9.11 7.65
N ALA A 180 15.98 9.43 7.27
CA ALA A 180 17.05 8.42 7.11
C ALA A 180 17.34 7.69 8.43
N GLU A 181 17.35 8.40 9.56
CA GLU A 181 17.56 7.83 10.89
C GLU A 181 16.53 6.74 11.20
N HIS A 182 15.23 7.07 11.16
CA HIS A 182 14.15 6.11 11.46
C HIS A 182 14.11 4.94 10.48
N LEU A 183 14.43 5.15 9.20
CA LEU A 183 14.56 4.05 8.25
C LEU A 183 15.69 3.10 8.65
N MET A 184 16.86 3.64 8.98
CA MET A 184 18.04 2.83 9.30
C MET A 184 17.91 2.11 10.64
N ASP A 185 17.18 2.69 11.60
CA ASP A 185 16.82 2.05 12.86
C ASP A 185 15.85 0.87 12.67
N ALA A 186 14.94 0.99 11.70
CA ALA A 186 14.01 -0.10 11.36
C ALA A 186 14.71 -1.26 10.62
N ILE A 187 15.85 -1.03 9.97
CA ILE A 187 16.58 -2.07 9.22
C ILE A 187 17.51 -2.86 10.15
N PRO A 188 17.36 -4.19 10.31
CA PRO A 188 18.24 -5.01 11.13
C PRO A 188 19.73 -4.78 10.85
N ALA A 189 20.54 -4.82 11.91
CA ALA A 189 21.98 -4.63 11.77
C ALA A 189 22.66 -5.69 10.88
N THR A 190 22.04 -6.85 10.74
CA THR A 190 22.48 -7.98 9.91
C THR A 190 22.19 -7.81 8.43
N ALA A 191 21.42 -6.78 8.03
CA ALA A 191 21.03 -6.58 6.64
C ALA A 191 22.26 -6.32 5.74
N LYS A 192 22.37 -7.11 4.69
CA LYS A 192 23.41 -7.05 3.65
C LYS A 192 22.91 -6.43 2.35
N VAL A 193 21.63 -6.69 2.04
CA VAL A 193 20.99 -6.22 0.83
C VAL A 193 19.63 -5.62 1.19
N VAL A 194 19.39 -4.39 0.74
CA VAL A 194 18.09 -3.71 0.82
C VAL A 194 17.55 -3.51 -0.59
N CYS A 195 16.29 -3.82 -0.81
CA CYS A 195 15.63 -3.62 -2.08
C CYS A 195 14.46 -2.67 -1.93
N ALA A 196 14.52 -1.50 -2.57
CA ALA A 196 13.37 -0.60 -2.65
C ALA A 196 12.45 -1.02 -3.80
N LEU A 197 11.15 -1.14 -3.53
CA LEU A 197 10.12 -1.41 -4.53
C LEU A 197 9.27 -0.17 -4.78
N ASP A 198 9.29 0.30 -6.00
CA ASP A 198 8.55 1.47 -6.46
C ASP A 198 7.40 1.08 -7.40
N ARG A 199 6.17 1.55 -7.11
CA ARG A 199 5.01 1.43 -8.00
C ARG A 199 4.93 2.62 -8.94
N THR A 200 6.07 3.02 -9.48
CA THR A 200 6.18 4.14 -10.42
C THR A 200 7.35 3.91 -11.36
N LYS A 201 7.35 4.64 -12.47
CA LYS A 201 8.46 4.75 -13.40
C LYS A 201 8.79 6.23 -13.55
N GLU A 202 10.03 6.60 -13.28
CA GLU A 202 10.53 7.96 -13.53
C GLU A 202 11.47 7.94 -14.75
N PRO A 203 10.95 8.28 -15.96
CA PRO A 203 11.75 8.24 -17.16
C PRO A 203 12.91 9.24 -17.08
N GLY A 204 14.11 8.79 -17.48
CA GLY A 204 15.31 9.63 -17.48
C GLY A 204 16.01 9.80 -16.12
N SER A 205 15.41 9.34 -15.02
CA SER A 205 16.07 9.31 -13.70
C SER A 205 17.00 8.10 -13.57
N GLN A 206 18.00 8.23 -12.70
CA GLN A 206 18.88 7.11 -12.37
C GLN A 206 18.18 6.05 -11.49
N GLY A 207 17.00 6.36 -10.96
CA GLY A 207 16.20 5.46 -10.17
C GLY A 207 14.83 6.04 -9.85
N GLU A 208 13.96 5.19 -9.39
CA GLU A 208 12.66 5.56 -8.92
C GLU A 208 12.77 6.27 -7.55
N PRO A 209 11.76 7.04 -7.14
CA PRO A 209 11.84 7.93 -5.98
C PRO A 209 12.22 7.25 -4.67
N LEU A 210 11.56 6.17 -4.29
CA LEU A 210 11.87 5.47 -3.03
C LEU A 210 13.27 4.85 -3.07
N PHE A 211 13.64 4.29 -4.22
CA PHE A 211 14.99 3.74 -4.39
C PHE A 211 16.07 4.80 -4.15
N LEU A 212 15.90 6.01 -4.69
CA LEU A 212 16.87 7.10 -4.51
C LEU A 212 16.94 7.55 -3.05
N ASP A 213 15.80 7.65 -2.36
CA ASP A 213 15.75 8.00 -0.94
C ASP A 213 16.46 6.94 -0.07
N VAL A 214 16.24 5.64 -0.35
CA VAL A 214 16.89 4.54 0.35
C VAL A 214 18.40 4.53 0.07
N CYS A 215 18.84 4.81 -1.16
CA CYS A 215 20.26 4.93 -1.49
C CYS A 215 20.93 6.05 -0.67
N SER A 216 20.30 7.22 -0.57
CA SER A 216 20.79 8.34 0.22
C SER A 216 20.88 7.97 1.69
N ALA A 217 19.83 7.41 2.28
CA ALA A 217 19.82 7.02 3.68
C ALA A 217 20.89 5.97 4.03
N VAL A 218 21.07 4.97 3.17
CA VAL A 218 22.14 3.96 3.36
C VAL A 218 23.51 4.60 3.26
N GLN A 219 23.72 5.49 2.30
CA GLN A 219 25.01 6.19 2.14
C GLN A 219 25.33 7.05 3.37
N GLU A 220 24.35 7.80 3.89
CA GLU A 220 24.53 8.65 5.08
C GLU A 220 24.81 7.83 6.34
N SER A 221 24.22 6.64 6.46
CA SER A 221 24.41 5.76 7.61
C SER A 221 25.81 5.15 7.71
N GLY A 222 26.58 5.14 6.62
CA GLY A 222 27.88 4.48 6.52
C GLY A 222 27.82 2.94 6.60
N ARG A 223 26.64 2.32 6.64
CA ARG A 223 26.48 0.86 6.65
C ARG A 223 26.83 0.26 5.29
N ALA A 224 27.55 -0.85 5.28
CA ALA A 224 27.91 -1.59 4.06
C ALA A 224 26.73 -2.43 3.56
N ILE A 225 25.72 -1.79 3.02
CA ILE A 225 24.51 -2.43 2.49
C ILE A 225 24.43 -2.22 0.98
N ALA A 226 24.21 -3.30 0.21
CA ALA A 226 23.91 -3.18 -1.21
C ALA A 226 22.45 -2.77 -1.40
N VAL A 227 22.20 -1.76 -2.26
CA VAL A 227 20.83 -1.31 -2.54
C VAL A 227 20.40 -1.72 -3.95
N LEU A 228 19.26 -2.39 -4.06
CA LEU A 228 18.61 -2.78 -5.29
C LEU A 228 17.31 -1.99 -5.50
N GLY A 229 16.89 -1.81 -6.74
CA GLY A 229 15.65 -1.12 -7.07
C GLY A 229 14.77 -1.92 -8.02
N GLY A 230 13.53 -2.18 -7.61
CA GLY A 230 12.53 -2.89 -8.40
C GLY A 230 11.32 -2.04 -8.71
N ARG A 231 10.75 -2.22 -9.89
CA ARG A 231 9.49 -1.61 -10.32
C ARG A 231 8.40 -2.67 -10.42
N TYR A 232 7.22 -2.35 -9.93
CA TYR A 232 6.06 -3.25 -9.97
C TYR A 232 4.76 -2.48 -10.17
N GLY A 233 3.71 -3.16 -10.54
CA GLY A 233 2.32 -2.74 -10.34
C GLY A 233 1.85 -1.48 -11.04
N LEU A 234 2.57 -0.95 -12.05
CA LEU A 234 2.15 0.25 -12.79
C LEU A 234 0.77 0.00 -13.42
N SER A 235 -0.08 1.06 -13.43
CA SER A 235 -1.46 0.99 -13.92
C SER A 235 -2.28 -0.11 -13.21
N SER A 236 -2.07 -0.28 -11.91
CA SER A 236 -2.73 -1.28 -11.05
C SER A 236 -2.56 -2.72 -11.50
N LYS A 237 -1.49 -3.01 -12.26
CA LYS A 237 -1.14 -4.39 -12.56
C LYS A 237 -0.92 -5.15 -11.25
N ASP A 238 -1.39 -6.39 -11.24
CA ASP A 238 -1.33 -7.22 -10.05
C ASP A 238 0.09 -7.44 -9.55
N PHE A 239 0.24 -7.51 -8.22
CA PHE A 239 1.48 -7.84 -7.54
C PHE A 239 1.18 -8.87 -6.46
N THR A 240 1.74 -10.07 -6.59
CA THR A 240 1.39 -11.23 -5.76
C THR A 240 2.52 -11.59 -4.80
N PRO A 241 2.23 -12.36 -3.73
CA PRO A 241 3.28 -12.89 -2.84
C PRO A 241 4.36 -13.70 -3.57
N SER A 242 4.01 -14.43 -4.62
CA SER A 242 4.98 -15.16 -5.46
C SER A 242 5.94 -14.22 -6.18
N MET A 243 5.44 -13.07 -6.65
CA MET A 243 6.29 -12.04 -7.24
C MET A 243 7.20 -11.38 -6.20
N ALA A 244 6.71 -11.18 -4.99
CA ALA A 244 7.55 -10.69 -3.87
C ALA A 244 8.61 -11.72 -3.48
N ALA A 245 8.31 -13.02 -3.49
CA ALA A 245 9.29 -14.07 -3.28
C ALA A 245 10.40 -14.06 -4.35
N ALA A 246 10.06 -13.85 -5.62
CA ALA A 246 11.04 -13.70 -6.71
C ALA A 246 11.98 -12.49 -6.50
N VAL A 247 11.51 -11.41 -5.83
CA VAL A 247 12.39 -10.30 -5.44
C VAL A 247 13.42 -10.77 -4.42
N PHE A 248 13.02 -11.53 -3.40
CA PHE A 248 13.96 -12.08 -2.41
C PHE A 248 14.92 -13.09 -3.03
N ASP A 249 14.49 -13.87 -4.02
CA ASP A 249 15.37 -14.79 -4.76
C ASP A 249 16.42 -14.01 -5.57
N ASN A 250 16.02 -12.91 -6.21
CA ASN A 250 16.99 -12.02 -6.87
C ASN A 250 17.97 -11.39 -5.88
N MET A 251 17.52 -10.99 -4.69
CA MET A 251 18.41 -10.41 -3.66
C MET A 251 19.43 -11.41 -3.15
N ALA A 252 19.11 -12.69 -3.14
CA ALA A 252 19.96 -13.77 -2.68
C ALA A 252 20.87 -14.36 -3.78
N ALA A 253 20.71 -13.96 -5.03
CA ALA A 253 21.48 -14.47 -6.16
C ALA A 253 22.95 -13.94 -6.11
N ASP A 254 23.91 -14.74 -6.59
CA ASP A 254 25.32 -14.34 -6.71
C ASP A 254 25.50 -13.09 -7.59
N GLN A 255 24.66 -12.95 -8.62
CA GLN A 255 24.66 -11.81 -9.54
C GLN A 255 23.23 -11.23 -9.63
N PRO A 256 22.77 -10.46 -8.63
CA PRO A 256 21.43 -9.94 -8.63
C PRO A 256 21.23 -8.87 -9.71
N LYS A 257 20.07 -8.83 -10.34
CA LYS A 257 19.67 -7.70 -11.15
C LYS A 257 19.52 -6.48 -10.23
N ARG A 258 20.39 -5.49 -10.39
CA ARG A 258 20.40 -4.28 -9.54
C ARG A 258 19.21 -3.37 -9.81
N ARG A 259 18.70 -3.39 -11.03
CA ARG A 259 17.47 -2.72 -11.49
C ARG A 259 16.64 -3.73 -12.22
N PHE A 260 15.39 -3.89 -11.83
CA PHE A 260 14.53 -4.90 -12.39
C PHE A 260 13.06 -4.46 -12.42
N THR A 261 12.26 -5.22 -13.13
CA THR A 261 10.80 -5.18 -13.07
C THR A 261 10.27 -6.54 -12.58
N VAL A 262 9.10 -6.54 -12.01
CA VAL A 262 8.40 -7.78 -11.61
C VAL A 262 6.93 -7.69 -11.99
N GLY A 263 6.34 -8.81 -12.40
CA GLY A 263 4.93 -8.90 -12.79
C GLY A 263 4.65 -8.58 -14.26
N ILE A 264 5.68 -8.39 -15.07
CA ILE A 264 5.58 -8.24 -16.54
C ILE A 264 6.64 -9.11 -17.22
N ASP A 265 6.45 -9.35 -18.51
CA ASP A 265 7.46 -9.88 -19.41
C ASP A 265 8.01 -8.70 -20.22
N ASP A 266 9.25 -8.31 -19.93
CA ASP A 266 9.95 -7.24 -20.66
C ASP A 266 10.88 -7.89 -21.69
N ASP A 267 10.41 -7.95 -22.92
CA ASP A 267 11.09 -8.50 -24.08
C ASP A 267 12.06 -7.52 -24.78
N VAL A 268 12.13 -6.28 -24.28
CA VAL A 268 12.98 -5.23 -24.85
C VAL A 268 14.28 -5.06 -24.06
N THR A 269 14.18 -4.85 -22.75
CA THR A 269 15.36 -4.63 -21.89
C THR A 269 15.71 -5.83 -21.00
N HIS A 270 14.85 -6.85 -20.97
CA HIS A 270 15.03 -8.12 -20.23
C HIS A 270 15.32 -7.93 -18.74
N LEU A 271 14.74 -6.88 -18.14
CA LEU A 271 14.90 -6.56 -16.72
C LEU A 271 13.92 -7.32 -15.82
N SER A 272 12.92 -7.98 -16.40
CA SER A 272 11.91 -8.71 -15.62
C SER A 272 12.52 -9.88 -14.84
N LEU A 273 12.04 -10.03 -13.60
CA LEU A 273 12.27 -11.25 -12.83
C LEU A 273 11.27 -12.33 -13.27
N PRO A 274 11.69 -13.59 -13.32
CA PRO A 274 10.76 -14.68 -13.58
C PRO A 274 9.72 -14.75 -12.44
N LYS A 275 8.47 -15.06 -12.79
CA LYS A 275 7.43 -15.35 -11.80
C LYS A 275 7.84 -16.65 -11.07
N GLY A 276 8.02 -16.57 -9.76
CA GLY A 276 8.31 -17.74 -8.91
C GLY A 276 7.13 -18.72 -8.86
N PRO A 277 7.30 -19.89 -8.23
CA PRO A 277 6.22 -20.83 -7.99
C PRO A 277 5.11 -20.17 -7.14
N ALA A 278 3.88 -20.70 -7.25
CA ALA A 278 2.77 -20.22 -6.44
C ALA A 278 3.11 -20.33 -4.95
N LEU A 279 2.90 -19.24 -4.22
CA LEU A 279 3.13 -19.15 -2.79
C LEU A 279 1.79 -18.99 -2.08
N SER A 280 1.34 -20.03 -1.39
CA SER A 280 0.15 -19.94 -0.54
C SER A 280 0.50 -19.18 0.74
N THR A 281 -0.19 -18.08 0.97
CA THR A 281 0.06 -17.19 2.13
C THR A 281 -1.18 -16.91 2.95
N LEU A 282 -2.36 -17.31 2.46
CA LEU A 282 -3.62 -17.15 3.18
C LEU A 282 -3.91 -18.40 4.01
N PRO A 283 -4.48 -18.26 5.21
CA PRO A 283 -4.98 -19.39 5.98
C PRO A 283 -6.06 -20.17 5.21
N ASP A 284 -6.14 -21.48 5.43
CA ASP A 284 -7.16 -22.37 4.81
C ASP A 284 -8.60 -22.01 5.22
N THR A 285 -8.77 -21.21 6.28
CA THR A 285 -10.07 -20.67 6.72
C THR A 285 -10.61 -19.58 5.82
N VAL A 286 -9.74 -18.93 5.01
CA VAL A 286 -10.16 -17.89 4.06
C VAL A 286 -10.85 -18.54 2.87
N ARG A 287 -12.12 -18.18 2.66
CA ARG A 287 -12.90 -18.61 1.49
C ARG A 287 -12.81 -17.57 0.39
N GLN A 288 -12.56 -18.02 -0.84
CA GLN A 288 -12.32 -17.18 -2.00
C GLN A 288 -13.34 -17.44 -3.11
N TYR A 289 -13.97 -16.37 -3.58
CA TYR A 289 -15.03 -16.40 -4.58
C TYR A 289 -14.69 -15.46 -5.72
N VAL A 290 -14.94 -15.90 -6.98
CA VAL A 290 -14.74 -15.07 -8.16
C VAL A 290 -16.01 -15.09 -9.01
N PHE A 291 -16.48 -13.91 -9.39
CA PHE A 291 -17.68 -13.74 -10.20
C PHE A 291 -17.34 -13.02 -11.50
N TYR A 292 -17.57 -13.68 -12.63
CA TYR A 292 -17.44 -13.10 -13.96
C TYR A 292 -18.79 -12.61 -14.43
N GLY A 293 -18.91 -11.30 -14.57
CA GLY A 293 -20.13 -10.61 -14.95
C GLY A 293 -19.96 -9.79 -16.23
N PHE A 294 -21.03 -9.13 -16.58
CA PHE A 294 -21.12 -8.25 -17.73
C PHE A 294 -21.56 -6.86 -17.27
N GLY A 295 -20.95 -5.83 -17.77
CA GLY A 295 -21.22 -4.46 -17.36
C GLY A 295 -22.72 -4.16 -17.39
N SER A 296 -23.29 -3.76 -16.24
CA SER A 296 -24.71 -3.49 -15.99
C SER A 296 -25.60 -4.72 -15.81
N ASP A 297 -25.06 -5.92 -15.56
CA ASP A 297 -25.83 -7.13 -15.27
C ASP A 297 -26.17 -7.35 -13.78
N GLY A 298 -25.67 -6.47 -12.91
CA GLY A 298 -25.88 -6.54 -11.45
C GLY A 298 -24.87 -7.38 -10.67
N THR A 299 -23.94 -8.10 -11.33
CA THR A 299 -22.97 -8.98 -10.68
C THR A 299 -22.10 -8.24 -9.65
N VAL A 300 -21.59 -7.06 -10.00
CA VAL A 300 -20.79 -6.24 -9.09
C VAL A 300 -21.57 -5.81 -7.85
N GLY A 301 -22.84 -5.37 -8.05
CA GLY A 301 -23.73 -5.01 -6.94
C GLY A 301 -24.02 -6.21 -6.03
N ALA A 302 -24.22 -7.39 -6.62
CA ALA A 302 -24.45 -8.63 -5.88
C ALA A 302 -23.22 -9.04 -5.04
N SER A 303 -21.99 -8.93 -5.59
CA SER A 303 -20.75 -9.22 -4.87
C SER A 303 -20.56 -8.28 -3.67
N LYS A 304 -20.74 -6.98 -3.87
CA LYS A 304 -20.67 -5.98 -2.80
C LYS A 304 -21.72 -6.21 -1.71
N GLN A 305 -22.96 -6.57 -2.12
CA GLN A 305 -24.02 -6.88 -1.17
C GLN A 305 -23.72 -8.17 -0.39
N ALA A 306 -23.12 -9.17 -1.03
CA ALA A 306 -22.69 -10.41 -0.37
C ALA A 306 -21.60 -10.12 0.70
N ALA A 307 -20.62 -9.27 0.39
CA ALA A 307 -19.60 -8.82 1.36
C ALA A 307 -20.26 -8.15 2.57
N LYS A 308 -21.21 -7.24 2.33
CA LYS A 308 -21.93 -6.53 3.38
C LYS A 308 -22.74 -7.48 4.26
N ILE A 309 -23.53 -8.37 3.65
CA ILE A 309 -24.34 -9.35 4.38
C ILE A 309 -23.46 -10.29 5.22
N ALA A 310 -22.33 -10.75 4.68
CA ALA A 310 -21.41 -11.62 5.40
C ALA A 310 -20.84 -10.92 6.64
N GLY A 311 -20.44 -9.64 6.53
CA GLY A 311 -19.97 -8.84 7.65
C GLY A 311 -21.04 -8.59 8.71
N GLU A 312 -22.21 -8.07 8.29
CA GLU A 312 -23.28 -7.66 9.24
C GLU A 312 -24.03 -8.85 9.86
N ALA A 313 -24.39 -9.85 9.06
CA ALA A 313 -25.25 -10.95 9.53
C ALA A 313 -24.48 -12.13 10.13
N LYS A 314 -23.23 -12.33 9.75
CA LYS A 314 -22.42 -13.49 10.17
C LYS A 314 -21.20 -13.10 11.00
N GLY A 315 -20.90 -11.80 11.14
CA GLY A 315 -19.69 -11.32 11.83
C GLY A 315 -18.39 -11.75 11.16
N LEU A 316 -18.43 -12.07 9.86
CA LEU A 316 -17.25 -12.44 9.09
C LEU A 316 -16.52 -11.18 8.61
N PHE A 317 -15.21 -11.27 8.49
CA PHE A 317 -14.43 -10.27 7.80
C PHE A 317 -14.52 -10.51 6.29
N ALA A 318 -14.95 -9.48 5.57
CA ALA A 318 -15.08 -9.50 4.12
C ALA A 318 -14.06 -8.57 3.46
N GLN A 319 -13.52 -8.99 2.34
CA GLN A 319 -12.74 -8.17 1.42
C GLN A 319 -13.30 -8.37 0.02
N GLU A 320 -13.75 -7.30 -0.62
CA GLU A 320 -14.26 -7.33 -2.00
C GLU A 320 -13.52 -6.32 -2.85
N TYR A 321 -13.17 -6.73 -4.05
CA TYR A 321 -12.59 -5.90 -5.08
C TYR A 321 -13.19 -6.25 -6.43
N SER A 322 -13.64 -5.24 -7.17
CA SER A 322 -14.18 -5.43 -8.52
C SER A 322 -13.30 -4.78 -9.57
N TRP A 323 -12.92 -5.57 -10.57
CA TRP A 323 -12.24 -5.09 -11.77
C TRP A 323 -13.26 -4.83 -12.89
N PHE A 324 -13.04 -3.74 -13.61
CA PHE A 324 -13.92 -3.29 -14.70
C PHE A 324 -13.11 -3.09 -15.97
N ASP A 325 -13.70 -3.50 -17.10
CA ASP A 325 -13.23 -3.07 -18.41
C ASP A 325 -13.46 -1.55 -18.59
N SER A 326 -12.66 -0.92 -19.43
CA SER A 326 -12.79 0.50 -19.79
C SER A 326 -14.15 0.85 -20.43
N LYS A 327 -14.87 -0.14 -20.98
CA LYS A 327 -16.23 0.01 -21.48
C LYS A 327 -17.23 -0.02 -20.35
N LYS A 328 -17.94 1.08 -20.14
CA LYS A 328 -18.92 1.23 -19.07
C LYS A 328 -20.11 0.27 -19.16
N SER A 329 -20.51 -0.10 -20.37
CA SER A 329 -21.63 -1.04 -20.63
C SER A 329 -21.17 -2.13 -21.59
N GLY A 330 -21.49 -3.37 -21.26
CA GLY A 330 -21.18 -4.52 -22.12
C GLY A 330 -19.74 -5.04 -22.02
N GLY A 331 -18.90 -4.48 -21.15
CA GLY A 331 -17.56 -4.96 -20.86
C GLY A 331 -17.56 -6.09 -19.82
N LEU A 332 -16.48 -6.85 -19.77
CA LEU A 332 -16.24 -7.85 -18.72
C LEU A 332 -16.10 -7.15 -17.36
N THR A 333 -16.74 -7.71 -16.33
CA THR A 333 -16.47 -7.37 -14.93
C THR A 333 -16.04 -8.61 -14.18
N ILE A 334 -15.11 -8.46 -13.26
CA ILE A 334 -14.65 -9.56 -12.40
C ILE A 334 -14.68 -9.07 -10.97
N SER A 335 -15.48 -9.73 -10.13
CA SER A 335 -15.54 -9.44 -8.70
C SER A 335 -14.84 -10.55 -7.92
N TYR A 336 -13.97 -10.15 -7.01
CA TYR A 336 -13.20 -10.99 -6.14
C TYR A 336 -13.66 -10.79 -4.71
N LEU A 337 -14.14 -11.83 -4.06
CA LEU A 337 -14.63 -11.77 -2.68
C LEU A 337 -13.87 -12.78 -1.82
N ARG A 338 -13.35 -12.30 -0.68
CA ARG A 338 -12.79 -13.14 0.38
C ARG A 338 -13.60 -12.98 1.64
N LEU A 339 -13.85 -14.09 2.32
CA LEU A 339 -14.51 -14.15 3.61
C LEU A 339 -13.65 -14.94 4.59
N ALA A 340 -13.52 -14.46 5.83
CA ALA A 340 -12.71 -15.08 6.87
C ALA A 340 -13.26 -14.77 8.27
N ASP A 341 -12.77 -15.49 9.28
CA ASP A 341 -13.07 -15.26 10.70
C ASP A 341 -12.25 -14.09 11.31
N GLY A 342 -11.32 -13.53 10.57
CA GLY A 342 -10.46 -12.42 10.96
C GLY A 342 -10.11 -11.51 9.80
N PRO A 343 -9.38 -10.40 10.05
CA PRO A 343 -9.05 -9.41 9.03
C PRO A 343 -8.31 -10.00 7.83
N VAL A 344 -8.79 -9.73 6.62
CA VAL A 344 -8.18 -10.16 5.37
C VAL A 344 -7.32 -9.01 4.82
N ARG A 345 -6.02 -9.25 4.65
CA ARG A 345 -5.06 -8.29 4.08
C ARG A 345 -4.42 -8.89 2.83
N ALA A 346 -5.18 -8.96 1.76
CA ALA A 346 -4.79 -9.62 0.52
C ALA A 346 -5.10 -8.76 -0.71
N PRO A 347 -4.32 -7.67 -0.95
CA PRO A 347 -4.59 -6.74 -2.05
C PRO A 347 -4.22 -7.29 -3.43
N TRP A 348 -3.99 -8.59 -3.59
CA TRP A 348 -3.80 -9.26 -4.89
C TRP A 348 -5.05 -9.99 -5.34
N LEU A 349 -5.14 -10.25 -6.65
CA LEU A 349 -6.27 -10.94 -7.26
C LEU A 349 -6.31 -12.42 -6.83
N ILE A 350 -7.50 -13.00 -6.88
CA ILE A 350 -7.71 -14.43 -6.62
C ILE A 350 -7.35 -15.20 -7.90
N GLU A 351 -6.33 -16.03 -7.84
CA GLU A 351 -5.98 -16.97 -8.92
C GLU A 351 -6.65 -18.33 -8.69
N ASP A 352 -6.70 -18.81 -7.42
CA ASP A 352 -7.35 -20.05 -7.01
C ASP A 352 -8.56 -19.77 -6.13
N ALA A 353 -9.74 -20.17 -6.55
CA ALA A 353 -11.00 -19.88 -5.88
C ALA A 353 -11.71 -21.12 -5.36
N ASP A 354 -12.39 -21.00 -4.21
CA ASP A 354 -13.30 -22.04 -3.70
C ASP A 354 -14.58 -22.09 -4.54
N TYR A 355 -14.97 -20.93 -5.11
CA TYR A 355 -16.15 -20.84 -5.95
C TYR A 355 -15.93 -19.87 -7.10
N VAL A 356 -16.29 -20.30 -8.30
CA VAL A 356 -16.24 -19.50 -9.53
C VAL A 356 -17.59 -19.47 -10.20
N ALA A 357 -18.14 -18.29 -10.44
CA ALA A 357 -19.37 -18.09 -11.20
C ALA A 357 -19.10 -17.29 -12.47
N CYS A 358 -19.78 -17.65 -13.55
CA CYS A 358 -19.74 -16.92 -14.81
C CYS A 358 -21.14 -16.72 -15.37
N ASN A 359 -21.63 -15.49 -15.34
CA ASN A 359 -23.00 -15.16 -15.77
C ASN A 359 -23.20 -15.15 -17.30
N LYS A 360 -22.11 -15.23 -18.07
CA LYS A 360 -22.16 -15.22 -19.54
C LYS A 360 -21.34 -16.37 -20.15
N SER A 361 -22.01 -17.36 -20.65
CA SER A 361 -21.38 -18.53 -21.31
C SER A 361 -20.44 -18.15 -22.45
N VAL A 362 -20.61 -16.98 -23.06
CA VAL A 362 -19.72 -16.49 -24.12
C VAL A 362 -18.28 -16.29 -23.65
N TYR A 363 -18.04 -15.97 -22.39
CA TYR A 363 -16.68 -15.83 -21.86
C TYR A 363 -15.97 -17.17 -21.81
N VAL A 364 -16.66 -18.23 -21.38
CA VAL A 364 -16.13 -19.59 -21.38
C VAL A 364 -15.86 -20.05 -22.82
N LYS A 365 -16.80 -19.83 -23.73
CA LYS A 365 -16.69 -20.23 -25.15
C LYS A 365 -15.56 -19.50 -25.88
N ARG A 366 -15.23 -18.26 -25.48
CA ARG A 366 -14.13 -17.47 -26.05
C ARG A 366 -12.78 -17.76 -25.42
N GLY A 367 -12.70 -18.71 -24.49
CA GLY A 367 -11.46 -19.09 -23.83
C GLY A 367 -10.88 -18.01 -22.91
N TYR A 368 -11.71 -17.15 -22.31
CA TYR A 368 -11.23 -16.27 -21.26
C TYR A 368 -10.69 -17.12 -20.11
N ARG A 369 -9.47 -16.81 -19.67
CA ARG A 369 -8.87 -17.49 -18.53
C ARG A 369 -9.70 -17.16 -17.29
N MET A 370 -10.28 -18.19 -16.69
CA MET A 370 -10.98 -18.11 -15.41
C MET A 370 -10.00 -18.40 -14.27
N ALA A 371 -10.30 -17.98 -13.06
CA ALA A 371 -9.59 -18.43 -11.88
C ALA A 371 -9.72 -19.95 -11.73
N ASP A 372 -8.65 -20.61 -11.32
CA ASP A 372 -8.65 -22.04 -11.08
C ASP A 372 -9.48 -22.38 -9.82
N LYS A 373 -10.13 -23.53 -9.81
CA LYS A 373 -10.92 -24.00 -8.67
C LYS A 373 -10.03 -24.83 -7.75
N ARG A 374 -10.10 -24.56 -6.43
CA ARG A 374 -9.27 -25.24 -5.41
C ARG A 374 -9.64 -26.69 -5.15
N SER A 375 -10.88 -27.11 -5.44
CA SER A 375 -11.35 -28.48 -5.21
C SER A 375 -12.17 -29.03 -6.35
N GLU A 376 -12.08 -30.33 -6.60
CA GLU A 376 -12.80 -31.04 -7.67
C GLU A 376 -14.29 -31.31 -7.35
N GLU A 377 -14.76 -31.08 -6.12
CA GLU A 377 -16.05 -31.56 -5.64
C GLU A 377 -17.27 -30.70 -5.94
N HIS A 378 -17.14 -29.53 -6.56
CA HIS A 378 -18.29 -28.70 -6.88
C HIS A 378 -18.44 -28.45 -8.36
N THR A 379 -19.50 -29.00 -8.92
CA THR A 379 -19.98 -28.71 -10.28
C THR A 379 -20.18 -27.21 -10.45
N SER A 380 -19.51 -26.62 -11.46
CA SER A 380 -19.82 -25.29 -11.94
C SER A 380 -21.26 -25.32 -12.48
N GLU A 381 -22.24 -24.82 -11.73
CA GLU A 381 -23.54 -24.53 -12.28
C GLU A 381 -23.39 -23.32 -13.21
N LEU A 382 -23.22 -23.59 -14.47
CA LEU A 382 -23.50 -22.65 -15.55
C LEU A 382 -25.02 -22.48 -15.59
N GLN A 383 -25.55 -21.56 -14.81
CA GLN A 383 -26.93 -21.13 -15.00
C GLN A 383 -27.02 -20.36 -16.32
N SER A 384 -27.23 -21.07 -17.40
CA SER A 384 -27.75 -20.50 -18.64
C SER A 384 -29.22 -20.14 -18.42
N HIS A 385 -29.54 -18.93 -18.02
CA HIS A 385 -30.87 -18.42 -18.24
C HIS A 385 -31.07 -18.26 -19.75
N VAL A 386 -31.60 -19.29 -20.35
CA VAL A 386 -32.25 -19.19 -21.65
C VAL A 386 -33.58 -18.48 -21.36
N ASN A 387 -33.60 -17.18 -21.59
CA ASN A 387 -34.87 -16.48 -21.74
C ASN A 387 -35.36 -16.72 -23.18
N LEU A 388 -36.49 -17.36 -23.28
CA LEU A 388 -37.35 -17.43 -24.45
C LEU A 388 -37.78 -16.04 -24.94
#